data_43933e458b72466788eae47a3b813123
#
_entry.id   43933e458b72466788eae47a3b813123
#
_cell.length_a   1.000
_cell.length_b   1.000
_cell.length_c   1.000
_cell.angle_alpha   90.00
_cell.angle_beta   90.00
_cell.angle_gamma   90.00
#
_symmetry.space_group_name_H-M   'P 1'
#
loop_
_entity.id
_entity.type
_entity.pdbx_description
1 polymer ?
#
loop_
_entity_poly.entity_id
_entity_poly.type
_entity_poly.pdbx_seq_one_letter_code
_entity_poly.pdbx_strand_id
1 'polypeptide(L)' 'MKTNEQAYEDLLFERDEIDSRILRLSNFIDDVHNISKLSLHQKILISIQLQAMKTYKEILTARAADIAIYSSKNSK' A
#
# COMPACT_ATOMS: atom_id res chain seq x y z
N MET A 1 20.08 -15.07 -2.93
CA MET A 1 19.36 -14.58 -1.75
C MET A 1 19.52 -13.06 -1.63
N LYS A 2 18.44 -12.34 -1.38
CA LYS A 2 18.52 -10.88 -1.22
C LYS A 2 19.15 -10.52 0.12
N THR A 3 19.92 -9.45 0.15
CA THR A 3 20.41 -8.87 1.40
C THR A 3 19.26 -8.18 2.12
N ASN A 4 19.44 -7.91 3.42
CA ASN A 4 18.45 -7.14 4.18
C ASN A 4 18.25 -5.74 3.59
N GLU A 5 19.31 -5.13 3.08
CA GLU A 5 19.21 -3.83 2.44
C GLU A 5 18.35 -3.87 1.18
N GLN A 6 18.57 -4.89 0.34
CA GLN A 6 17.76 -5.05 -0.88
C GLN A 6 16.30 -5.34 -0.55
N ALA A 7 16.06 -6.19 0.44
CA ALA A 7 14.70 -6.50 0.88
C ALA A 7 13.99 -5.24 1.42
N TYR A 8 14.71 -4.42 2.16
CA TYR A 8 14.18 -3.17 2.67
C TYR A 8 13.81 -2.21 1.53
N GLU A 9 14.71 -2.03 0.58
CA GLU A 9 14.46 -1.16 -0.58
C GLU A 9 13.29 -1.65 -1.43
N ASP A 10 13.18 -2.96 -1.64
CA ASP A 10 12.09 -3.56 -2.40
C ASP A 10 10.75 -3.31 -1.71
N LEU A 11 10.69 -3.42 -0.39
CA LEU A 11 9.48 -3.16 0.37
C LEU A 11 9.07 -1.69 0.31
N LEU A 12 10.03 -0.77 0.38
CA LEU A 12 9.75 0.66 0.24
C LEU A 12 9.24 0.99 -1.15
N PHE A 13 9.81 0.39 -2.18
CA PHE A 13 9.36 0.58 -3.55
C PHE A 13 7.93 0.06 -3.74
N GLU A 14 7.64 -1.13 -3.25
CA GLU A 14 6.30 -1.72 -3.32
C GLU A 14 5.29 -0.87 -2.54
N ARG A 15 5.69 -0.37 -1.37
CA ARG A 15 4.85 0.55 -0.59
C ARG A 15 4.52 1.81 -1.38
N ASP A 16 5.50 2.40 -2.04
CA ASP A 16 5.29 3.61 -2.83
C ASP A 16 4.38 3.36 -4.03
N GLU A 17 4.48 2.18 -4.65
CA GLU A 17 3.57 1.78 -5.73
C GLU A 17 2.13 1.66 -5.24
N ILE A 18 1.91 0.98 -4.11
CA ILE A 18 0.56 0.83 -3.58
C ILE A 18 0.01 2.17 -3.10
N ASP A 19 0.86 3.04 -2.57
CA ASP A 19 0.45 4.38 -2.16
C ASP A 19 -0.07 5.19 -3.35
N SER A 20 0.61 5.12 -4.48
CA SER A 20 0.16 5.77 -5.73
C SER A 20 -1.18 5.23 -6.20
N ARG A 21 -1.39 3.92 -6.09
CA ARG A 21 -2.67 3.28 -6.45
C ARG A 21 -3.79 3.72 -5.51
N ILE A 22 -3.50 3.81 -4.21
CA ILE A 22 -4.46 4.31 -3.21
C ILE A 22 -4.89 5.74 -3.57
N LEU A 23 -3.93 6.59 -3.90
CA LEU A 23 -4.20 7.97 -4.27
C LEU A 23 -5.10 8.06 -5.52
N ARG A 24 -4.77 7.29 -6.56
CA ARG A 24 -5.57 7.27 -7.78
C ARG A 24 -7.00 6.79 -7.53
N LEU A 25 -7.15 5.73 -6.75
CA LEU A 25 -8.47 5.19 -6.43
C LEU A 25 -9.26 6.15 -5.56
N SER A 26 -8.62 6.77 -4.58
CA SER A 26 -9.26 7.78 -3.72
C SER A 26 -9.75 8.97 -4.53
N ASN A 27 -8.94 9.45 -5.47
CA ASN A 27 -9.33 10.54 -6.36
C ASN A 27 -10.50 10.15 -7.25
N PHE A 28 -10.51 8.92 -7.75
CA PHE A 28 -11.62 8.40 -8.55
C PHE A 28 -12.92 8.40 -7.75
N ILE A 29 -12.87 7.93 -6.50
CA ILE A 29 -14.05 7.84 -5.63
C ILE A 29 -14.57 9.22 -5.25
N ASP A 30 -13.70 10.20 -5.10
CA ASP A 30 -14.07 11.57 -4.71
C ASP A 30 -14.77 12.31 -5.84
N ASP A 31 -14.71 11.82 -7.07
CA ASP A 31 -15.40 12.45 -8.20
C ASP A 31 -16.82 11.90 -8.30
N VAL A 32 -17.81 12.77 -8.06
CA VAL A 32 -19.23 12.44 -8.10
C VAL A 32 -19.64 11.86 -9.45
N HIS A 33 -19.06 12.34 -10.55
CA HIS A 33 -19.37 11.82 -11.88
C HIS A 33 -18.96 10.36 -12.04
N ASN A 34 -17.80 10.00 -11.49
CA ASN A 34 -17.33 8.61 -11.53
C ASN A 34 -18.24 7.72 -10.69
N ILE A 35 -18.56 8.16 -9.49
CA ILE A 35 -19.37 7.37 -8.54
C ILE A 35 -20.79 7.18 -9.06
N SER A 36 -21.38 8.20 -9.69
CA SER A 36 -22.76 8.13 -10.18
C SER A 36 -22.95 7.08 -11.29
N LYS A 37 -21.87 6.69 -11.97
CA LYS A 37 -21.91 5.68 -13.05
C LYS A 37 -21.77 4.25 -12.54
N LEU A 38 -21.46 4.07 -11.25
CA LEU A 38 -21.21 2.76 -10.68
C LEU A 38 -22.48 2.17 -10.07
N SER A 39 -22.62 0.85 -10.19
CA SER A 39 -23.66 0.14 -9.44
C SER A 39 -23.36 0.21 -7.95
N LEU A 40 -24.41 -0.03 -7.14
CA LEU A 40 -24.21 -0.12 -5.69
C LEU A 40 -23.19 -1.19 -5.33
N HIS A 41 -23.25 -2.35 -5.99
CA HIS A 41 -22.31 -3.44 -5.75
C HIS A 41 -20.87 -3.01 -6.06
N GLN A 42 -20.65 -2.30 -7.15
CA GLN A 42 -19.32 -1.81 -7.50
C GLN A 42 -18.81 -0.81 -6.47
N LYS A 43 -19.69 0.07 -5.98
CA LYS A 43 -19.31 1.03 -4.92
C LYS A 43 -18.83 0.31 -3.66
N ILE A 44 -19.52 -0.75 -3.26
CA ILE A 44 -19.14 -1.55 -2.10
C ILE A 44 -17.79 -2.23 -2.33
N LEU A 45 -17.61 -2.86 -3.49
CA LEU A 45 -16.37 -3.56 -3.83
C LEU A 45 -15.17 -2.62 -3.87
N ILE A 46 -15.35 -1.41 -4.41
CA ILE A 46 -14.27 -0.41 -4.45
C ILE A 46 -13.90 0.06 -3.05
N SER A 47 -14.88 0.23 -2.16
CA SER A 47 -14.60 0.58 -0.76
C SER A 47 -13.77 -0.50 -0.07
N ILE A 48 -14.11 -1.77 -0.29
CA ILE A 48 -13.37 -2.90 0.26
C ILE A 48 -11.96 -2.94 -0.33
N GLN A 49 -11.84 -2.74 -1.64
CA GLN A 49 -10.55 -2.72 -2.32
C GLN A 49 -9.64 -1.63 -1.76
N LEU A 50 -10.16 -0.42 -1.58
CA LEU A 50 -9.40 0.68 -1.01
C LEU A 50 -8.90 0.35 0.39
N GLN A 51 -9.75 -0.23 1.23
CA GLN A 51 -9.36 -0.63 2.58
C GLN A 51 -8.29 -1.72 2.56
N ALA A 52 -8.42 -2.70 1.67
CA ALA A 52 -7.43 -3.77 1.51
C ALA A 52 -6.07 -3.20 1.10
N MET A 53 -6.06 -2.22 0.20
CA MET A 53 -4.83 -1.57 -0.25
C MET A 53 -4.17 -0.79 0.88
N LYS A 54 -4.94 -0.09 1.70
CA LYS A 54 -4.43 0.64 2.86
C LYS A 54 -3.83 -0.31 3.89
N THR A 55 -4.48 -1.44 4.14
CA THR A 55 -3.97 -2.47 5.06
C THR A 55 -2.67 -3.06 4.53
N TYR A 56 -2.61 -3.35 3.23
CA TYR A 56 -1.41 -3.87 2.59
C TYR A 56 -0.24 -2.89 2.71
N LYS A 57 -0.49 -1.60 2.49
CA LYS A 57 0.52 -0.56 2.67
C LYS A 57 1.07 -0.55 4.10
N GLU A 58 0.18 -0.66 5.09
CA GLU A 58 0.59 -0.71 6.51
C GLU A 58 1.50 -1.90 6.80
N ILE A 59 1.19 -3.05 6.22
CA ILE A 59 1.99 -4.27 6.39
C ILE A 59 3.38 -4.08 5.75
N LEU A 60 3.45 -3.51 4.56
CA LEU A 60 4.73 -3.25 3.90
C LEU A 60 5.59 -2.30 4.72
N THR A 61 4.99 -1.26 5.27
CA THR A 61 5.67 -0.30 6.13
C THR A 61 6.20 -0.97 7.40
N ALA A 62 5.38 -1.82 8.02
CA ALA A 62 5.79 -2.55 9.23
C ALA A 62 6.92 -3.55 8.94
N ARG A 63 6.85 -4.25 7.81
CA ARG A 63 7.90 -5.18 7.40
C ARG A 63 9.22 -4.47 7.14
N ALA A 64 9.17 -3.32 6.47
CA ALA A 64 10.37 -2.51 6.22
C ALA A 64 10.97 -2.01 7.55
N ALA A 65 10.14 -1.53 8.46
CA ALA A 65 10.59 -1.08 9.77
C ALA A 65 11.25 -2.22 10.56
N ASP A 66 10.68 -3.42 10.49
CA ASP A 66 11.23 -4.60 11.16
C ASP A 66 12.62 -4.94 10.62
N ILE A 67 12.80 -4.92 9.32
CA ILE A 67 14.10 -5.17 8.70
C ILE A 67 15.12 -4.10 9.12
N ALA A 68 14.73 -2.84 9.15
CA ALA A 68 15.60 -1.73 9.55
C ALA A 68 16.06 -1.90 11.00
N ILE A 69 15.15 -2.26 11.91
CA ILE A 69 15.47 -2.49 13.32
C ILE A 69 16.42 -3.69 13.46
N TYR A 70 16.10 -4.80 12.78
CA TYR A 70 16.93 -6.00 12.82
C TYR A 70 18.34 -5.72 12.30
N SER A 71 18.48 -5.04 11.18
CA SER A 71 19.76 -4.70 10.58
C SER A 71 20.57 -3.78 11.51
N SER A 72 19.90 -2.81 12.15
CA SER A 72 20.54 -1.90 13.10
C SER A 72 21.10 -2.66 14.30
N LYS A 73 20.37 -3.64 14.83
CA LYS A 73 20.81 -4.46 15.96
C LYS A 73 21.99 -5.37 15.62
N ASN A 74 22.13 -5.75 14.36
CA ASN A 74 23.15 -6.71 13.91
C ASN A 74 24.33 -6.07 13.20
N SER A 75 24.35 -4.76 13.05
CA SER A 75 25.38 -4.02 12.31
C SER A 75 26.49 -3.52 13.22
N LYS A 76 26.99 -4.38 14.04
CA LYS A 76 28.15 -4.01 14.91
C LYS A 76 29.47 -4.43 14.27
#